data_54fa8f0a4a60966f47529c4894e93795
#
_entry.id   54fa8f0a4a60966f47529c4894e93795
#
_cell.length_a   1.000
_cell.length_b   1.000
_cell.length_c   1.000
_cell.angle_alpha   90.00
_cell.angle_beta   90.00
_cell.angle_gamma   90.00
#
_symmetry.space_group_name_H-M   'P 1'
#
loop_
_entity.id
_entity.type
_entity.pdbx_description
1 polymer ?
#
loop_
_entity_poly.entity_id
_entity_poly.type
_entity_poly.pdbx_seq_one_letter_code
_entity_poly.pdbx_strand_id
1 'polypeptide(L)'
;MFGIRSLPRTLDAALRDLGHAKNETRISALRDLVRLTETDARPRALRALCDVLASDADLHVRAAAALALGDADAKEAREALLDAARNAPVQVREMALAALGEIAEVGDPGDAEILAVLEAAHADSAPELRFQALIALNRVARESLLSRLVDASRDLDAEVRQIAYRLAEEQVETHGAALPEPLRQRARAALRDDAPNVRLAAAILLARVGDGCGADVIKDVVERKDRVASLEDEQAAIELCGELAISDARPALTRRAFGFFGLFRDPLAWHARVALARLGDEQAKAAILRGLAAFTRDARTIAVAAAGRARLREARPILRGMTAAQADPETVAEALAELEMVP
;
A
#
# COMPACT_ATOMS: atom_id res chain seq x y z
N MET A 1 -4.54 -31.29 -4.83
CA MET A 1 -4.84 -31.45 -3.41
C MET A 1 -5.96 -30.51 -3.05
N PHE A 2 -7.17 -30.99 -2.86
CA PHE A 2 -8.28 -30.17 -2.38
C PHE A 2 -8.00 -29.84 -0.92
N GLY A 3 -7.62 -28.60 -0.64
CA GLY A 3 -7.50 -28.11 0.73
C GLY A 3 -8.87 -28.12 1.39
N ILE A 4 -9.07 -29.03 2.33
CA ILE A 4 -10.24 -29.01 3.21
C ILE A 4 -10.14 -27.69 3.98
N ARG A 5 -10.96 -26.69 3.63
CA ARG A 5 -11.14 -25.52 4.47
C ARG A 5 -11.70 -26.01 5.80
N SER A 6 -10.93 -25.85 6.88
CA SER A 6 -11.43 -26.15 8.22
C SER A 6 -12.71 -25.33 8.44
N LEU A 7 -13.76 -25.98 8.97
CA LEU A 7 -14.98 -25.26 9.36
C LEU A 7 -14.63 -24.19 10.39
N PRO A 8 -15.25 -22.99 10.30
CA PRO A 8 -15.05 -21.93 11.26
C PRO A 8 -15.41 -22.42 12.67
N ARG A 9 -14.61 -22.05 13.68
CA ARG A 9 -14.87 -22.43 15.08
C ARG A 9 -16.16 -21.78 15.60
N THR A 10 -16.84 -22.51 16.50
CA THR A 10 -17.83 -21.89 17.40
C THR A 10 -17.13 -21.05 18.46
N LEU A 11 -17.85 -20.16 19.14
CA LEU A 11 -17.29 -19.35 20.22
C LEU A 11 -16.61 -20.19 21.29
N ASP A 12 -17.26 -21.24 21.79
CA ASP A 12 -16.70 -22.07 22.85
C ASP A 12 -15.46 -22.87 22.38
N ALA A 13 -15.40 -23.25 21.11
CA ALA A 13 -14.21 -23.85 20.51
C ALA A 13 -13.05 -22.84 20.38
N ALA A 14 -13.34 -21.62 19.94
CA ALA A 14 -12.34 -20.56 19.87
C ALA A 14 -11.79 -20.18 21.24
N LEU A 15 -12.67 -20.00 22.23
CA LEU A 15 -12.28 -19.71 23.62
C LEU A 15 -11.39 -20.82 24.24
N ARG A 16 -11.73 -22.08 24.01
CA ARG A 16 -10.91 -23.21 24.46
C ARG A 16 -9.53 -23.20 23.82
N ASP A 17 -9.47 -22.91 22.51
CA ASP A 17 -8.24 -22.95 21.72
C ASP A 17 -7.31 -21.75 22.01
N LEU A 18 -7.76 -20.69 22.69
CA LEU A 18 -6.90 -19.66 23.26
C LEU A 18 -5.96 -20.21 24.36
N GLY A 19 -6.32 -21.28 25.03
CA GLY A 19 -5.45 -21.98 25.99
C GLY A 19 -4.50 -23.01 25.38
N HIS A 20 -4.43 -23.13 24.05
CA HIS A 20 -3.61 -24.15 23.39
C HIS A 20 -2.12 -23.85 23.50
N ALA A 21 -1.29 -24.90 23.62
CA ALA A 21 0.17 -24.75 23.76
C ALA A 21 0.86 -24.11 22.53
N LYS A 22 0.31 -24.33 21.32
CA LYS A 22 0.87 -23.79 20.07
C LYS A 22 0.33 -22.39 19.79
N ASN A 23 1.23 -21.43 19.54
CA ASN A 23 0.91 -20.03 19.22
C ASN A 23 0.04 -19.92 17.96
N GLU A 24 0.33 -20.71 16.91
CA GLU A 24 -0.43 -20.70 15.66
C GLU A 24 -1.91 -21.07 15.89
N THR A 25 -2.18 -21.98 16.82
CA THR A 25 -3.56 -22.36 17.18
C THR A 25 -4.27 -21.22 17.90
N ARG A 26 -3.58 -20.54 18.85
CA ARG A 26 -4.11 -19.37 19.55
C ARG A 26 -4.39 -18.21 18.58
N ILE A 27 -3.43 -17.89 17.69
CA ILE A 27 -3.59 -16.85 16.66
C ILE A 27 -4.74 -17.20 15.70
N SER A 28 -4.89 -18.48 15.34
CA SER A 28 -6.03 -18.92 14.52
C SER A 28 -7.36 -18.75 15.25
N ALA A 29 -7.40 -18.96 16.58
CA ALA A 29 -8.59 -18.72 17.38
C ALA A 29 -8.97 -17.25 17.47
N LEU A 30 -7.98 -16.32 17.54
CA LEU A 30 -8.23 -14.87 17.51
C LEU A 30 -8.95 -14.46 16.22
N ARG A 31 -8.55 -14.98 15.05
CA ARG A 31 -9.23 -14.70 13.77
C ARG A 31 -10.68 -15.18 13.75
N ASP A 32 -10.96 -16.33 14.35
CA ASP A 32 -12.35 -16.82 14.49
C ASP A 32 -13.16 -15.93 15.45
N LEU A 33 -12.53 -15.41 16.53
CA LEU A 33 -13.18 -14.45 17.43
C LEU A 33 -13.52 -13.14 16.73
N VAL A 34 -12.66 -12.59 15.85
CA VAL A 34 -12.99 -11.41 15.03
C VAL A 34 -14.29 -11.64 14.26
N ARG A 35 -14.40 -12.75 13.53
CA ARG A 35 -15.64 -13.09 12.79
C ARG A 35 -16.85 -13.20 13.69
N LEU A 36 -16.69 -13.66 14.93
CA LEU A 36 -17.77 -13.81 15.91
C LEU A 36 -18.20 -12.48 16.53
N THR A 37 -17.44 -11.39 16.38
CA THR A 37 -17.84 -10.06 16.81
C THR A 37 -19.00 -9.48 15.99
N GLU A 38 -19.28 -10.03 14.83
CA GLU A 38 -20.45 -9.67 14.00
C GLU A 38 -21.75 -10.35 14.48
N THR A 39 -21.70 -11.10 15.58
CA THR A 39 -22.82 -11.88 16.12
C THR A 39 -23.14 -11.46 17.55
N ASP A 40 -24.18 -12.06 18.14
CA ASP A 40 -24.53 -11.88 19.58
C ASP A 40 -23.38 -12.29 20.52
N ALA A 41 -22.36 -12.97 20.01
CA ALA A 41 -21.17 -13.35 20.77
C ALA A 41 -20.18 -12.17 20.98
N ARG A 42 -20.37 -11.00 20.35
CA ARG A 42 -19.46 -9.83 20.39
C ARG A 42 -18.92 -9.53 21.79
N PRO A 43 -19.73 -9.39 22.86
CA PRO A 43 -19.19 -9.02 24.16
C PRO A 43 -18.23 -10.06 24.76
N ARG A 44 -18.49 -11.36 24.50
CA ARG A 44 -17.63 -12.45 24.96
C ARG A 44 -16.35 -12.55 24.11
N ALA A 45 -16.46 -12.36 22.80
CA ALA A 45 -15.34 -12.37 21.88
C ALA A 45 -14.38 -11.21 22.18
N LEU A 46 -14.88 -9.97 22.31
CA LEU A 46 -14.06 -8.81 22.64
C LEU A 46 -13.37 -8.93 24.00
N ARG A 47 -14.07 -9.42 25.01
CA ARG A 47 -13.45 -9.67 26.32
C ARG A 47 -12.27 -10.64 26.19
N ALA A 48 -12.45 -11.75 25.47
CA ALA A 48 -11.38 -12.73 25.28
C ALA A 48 -10.19 -12.16 24.50
N LEU A 49 -10.43 -11.33 23.48
CA LEU A 49 -9.38 -10.62 22.75
C LEU A 49 -8.60 -9.65 23.67
N CYS A 50 -9.29 -8.88 24.52
CA CYS A 50 -8.65 -8.01 25.51
C CYS A 50 -7.83 -8.79 26.54
N ASP A 51 -8.34 -9.92 27.04
CA ASP A 51 -7.64 -10.78 28.01
C ASP A 51 -6.35 -11.32 27.39
N VAL A 52 -6.36 -11.77 26.13
CA VAL A 52 -5.17 -12.22 25.40
C VAL A 52 -4.18 -11.09 25.19
N LEU A 53 -4.65 -9.91 24.76
CA LEU A 53 -3.80 -8.71 24.60
C LEU A 53 -3.07 -8.37 25.90
N ALA A 54 -3.75 -8.43 27.02
CA ALA A 54 -3.20 -8.09 28.32
C ALA A 54 -2.21 -9.12 28.85
N SER A 55 -2.46 -10.42 28.67
CA SER A 55 -1.84 -11.44 29.52
C SER A 55 -1.28 -12.68 28.81
N ASP A 56 -1.39 -12.84 27.48
CA ASP A 56 -0.76 -14.01 26.82
C ASP A 56 0.76 -13.97 27.02
N ALA A 57 1.34 -15.14 27.27
CA ALA A 57 2.77 -15.28 27.52
C ALA A 57 3.64 -14.96 26.30
N ASP A 58 3.08 -15.09 25.10
CA ASP A 58 3.78 -14.89 23.84
C ASP A 58 3.43 -13.52 23.21
N LEU A 59 4.47 -12.72 22.94
CA LEU A 59 4.30 -11.36 22.40
C LEU A 59 3.67 -11.33 21.01
N HIS A 60 3.89 -12.35 20.17
CA HIS A 60 3.25 -12.44 18.85
C HIS A 60 1.75 -12.68 18.97
N VAL A 61 1.33 -13.47 19.97
CA VAL A 61 -0.10 -13.70 20.23
C VAL A 61 -0.76 -12.43 20.78
N ARG A 62 -0.09 -11.70 21.69
CA ARG A 62 -0.55 -10.40 22.18
C ARG A 62 -0.68 -9.37 21.06
N ALA A 63 0.34 -9.29 20.19
CA ALA A 63 0.32 -8.41 19.02
C ALA A 63 -0.81 -8.76 18.05
N ALA A 64 -1.02 -10.07 17.82
CA ALA A 64 -2.15 -10.53 16.99
C ALA A 64 -3.52 -10.22 17.62
N ALA A 65 -3.63 -10.22 18.96
CA ALA A 65 -4.85 -9.81 19.65
C ALA A 65 -5.14 -8.30 19.49
N ALA A 66 -4.10 -7.46 19.52
CA ALA A 66 -4.25 -6.02 19.23
C ALA A 66 -4.80 -5.78 17.82
N LEU A 67 -4.21 -6.43 16.80
CA LEU A 67 -4.70 -6.34 15.42
C LEU A 67 -6.14 -6.86 15.31
N ALA A 68 -6.45 -7.99 15.95
CA ALA A 68 -7.80 -8.56 15.95
C ALA A 68 -8.86 -7.61 16.53
N LEU A 69 -8.49 -6.77 17.51
CA LEU A 69 -9.37 -5.73 18.04
C LEU A 69 -9.57 -4.58 17.03
N GLY A 70 -8.54 -4.21 16.28
CA GLY A 70 -8.66 -3.25 15.18
C GLY A 70 -9.56 -3.79 14.06
N ASP A 71 -9.29 -5.01 13.58
CA ASP A 71 -10.08 -5.70 12.54
C ASP A 71 -11.58 -5.85 12.92
N ALA A 72 -11.86 -5.94 14.21
CA ALA A 72 -13.22 -6.05 14.75
C ALA A 72 -13.93 -4.69 14.94
N ASP A 73 -13.27 -3.57 14.57
CA ASP A 73 -13.73 -2.21 14.90
C ASP A 73 -14.19 -2.12 16.37
N ALA A 74 -13.31 -2.58 17.27
CA ALA A 74 -13.66 -2.76 18.69
C ALA A 74 -13.45 -1.47 19.49
N LYS A 75 -14.30 -0.48 19.28
CA LYS A 75 -14.28 0.80 20.05
C LYS A 75 -14.41 0.58 21.56
N GLU A 76 -15.11 -0.47 21.96
CA GLU A 76 -15.24 -0.88 23.35
C GLU A 76 -13.91 -1.32 23.99
N ALA A 77 -12.92 -1.69 23.18
CA ALA A 77 -11.58 -2.09 23.61
C ALA A 77 -10.58 -0.94 23.64
N ARG A 78 -11.01 0.31 23.38
CA ARG A 78 -10.15 1.52 23.33
C ARG A 78 -9.18 1.60 24.52
N GLU A 79 -9.67 1.47 25.74
CA GLU A 79 -8.83 1.54 26.95
C GLU A 79 -7.73 0.46 26.99
N ALA A 80 -8.07 -0.78 26.60
CA ALA A 80 -7.09 -1.87 26.56
C ALA A 80 -6.01 -1.62 25.48
N LEU A 81 -6.40 -1.06 24.33
CA LEU A 81 -5.47 -0.69 23.26
C LEU A 81 -4.59 0.51 23.66
N LEU A 82 -5.14 1.51 24.33
CA LEU A 82 -4.39 2.66 24.85
C LEU A 82 -3.35 2.23 25.90
N ASP A 83 -3.73 1.34 26.83
CA ASP A 83 -2.80 0.78 27.80
C ASP A 83 -1.70 -0.02 27.10
N ALA A 84 -2.06 -0.89 26.17
CA ALA A 84 -1.08 -1.67 25.42
C ALA A 84 -0.12 -0.77 24.61
N ALA A 85 -0.61 0.29 23.95
CA ALA A 85 0.20 1.22 23.18
C ALA A 85 1.21 2.01 24.04
N ARG A 86 0.88 2.26 25.33
CA ARG A 86 1.75 2.97 26.27
C ARG A 86 2.78 2.07 26.96
N ASN A 87 2.34 0.87 27.39
CA ASN A 87 3.04 0.11 28.44
C ASN A 87 3.55 -1.26 27.99
N ALA A 88 3.10 -1.78 26.85
CA ALA A 88 3.52 -3.10 26.39
C ALA A 88 4.94 -3.07 25.72
N PRO A 89 5.57 -4.23 25.48
CA PRO A 89 6.77 -4.32 24.65
C PRO A 89 6.56 -3.76 23.22
N VAL A 90 7.62 -3.26 22.59
CA VAL A 90 7.58 -2.55 21.28
C VAL A 90 6.70 -3.23 20.24
N GLN A 91 6.85 -4.55 20.07
CA GLN A 91 6.07 -5.31 19.09
C GLN A 91 4.55 -5.27 19.34
N VAL A 92 4.13 -5.28 20.59
CA VAL A 92 2.70 -5.19 20.96
C VAL A 92 2.21 -3.75 20.86
N ARG A 93 3.06 -2.77 21.27
CA ARG A 93 2.78 -1.34 21.10
C ARG A 93 2.53 -0.98 19.64
N GLU A 94 3.37 -1.46 18.75
CA GLU A 94 3.24 -1.27 17.30
C GLU A 94 1.85 -1.67 16.79
N MET A 95 1.40 -2.88 17.12
CA MET A 95 0.10 -3.38 16.68
C MET A 95 -1.08 -2.71 17.41
N ALA A 96 -0.88 -2.25 18.64
CA ALA A 96 -1.89 -1.46 19.35
C ALA A 96 -2.06 -0.06 18.72
N LEU A 97 -0.97 0.58 18.27
CA LEU A 97 -1.04 1.84 17.52
C LEU A 97 -1.76 1.67 16.18
N ALA A 98 -1.51 0.56 15.46
CA ALA A 98 -2.26 0.22 14.25
C ALA A 98 -3.75 0.12 14.53
N ALA A 99 -4.12 -0.68 15.56
CA ALA A 99 -5.53 -0.88 15.94
C ALA A 99 -6.21 0.42 16.40
N LEU A 100 -5.50 1.29 17.14
CA LEU A 100 -6.01 2.61 17.52
C LEU A 100 -6.31 3.49 16.31
N GLY A 101 -5.46 3.43 15.27
CA GLY A 101 -5.70 4.14 14.01
C GLY A 101 -6.91 3.61 13.23
N GLU A 102 -7.26 2.31 13.39
CA GLU A 102 -8.44 1.71 12.75
C GLU A 102 -9.75 2.09 13.46
N ILE A 103 -9.77 2.04 14.81
CA ILE A 103 -10.98 2.27 15.59
C ILE A 103 -11.30 3.76 15.85
N ALA A 104 -10.38 4.67 15.50
CA ALA A 104 -10.57 6.10 15.70
C ALA A 104 -11.65 6.65 14.75
N GLU A 105 -12.55 7.47 15.30
CA GLU A 105 -13.54 8.25 14.52
C GLU A 105 -13.22 9.74 14.66
N VAL A 106 -12.98 10.39 13.54
CA VAL A 106 -12.64 11.82 13.53
C VAL A 106 -13.81 12.61 14.16
N GLY A 107 -13.52 13.31 15.25
CA GLY A 107 -14.51 14.13 15.98
C GLY A 107 -15.11 13.45 17.21
N ASP A 108 -14.77 12.20 17.53
CA ASP A 108 -15.12 11.57 18.80
C ASP A 108 -14.27 12.19 19.95
N PRO A 109 -14.85 12.57 21.10
CA PRO A 109 -14.08 13.06 22.26
C PRO A 109 -12.97 12.12 22.74
N GLY A 110 -13.13 10.80 22.55
CA GLY A 110 -12.09 9.81 22.87
C GLY A 110 -10.89 9.84 21.92
N ASP A 111 -11.02 10.43 20.75
CA ASP A 111 -9.93 10.53 19.77
C ASP A 111 -8.79 11.45 20.21
N ALA A 112 -9.07 12.41 21.10
CA ALA A 112 -8.02 13.27 21.68
C ALA A 112 -6.96 12.45 22.43
N GLU A 113 -7.36 11.38 23.13
CA GLU A 113 -6.45 10.50 23.85
C GLU A 113 -5.69 9.58 22.89
N ILE A 114 -6.36 9.05 21.85
CA ILE A 114 -5.71 8.30 20.78
C ILE A 114 -4.67 9.18 20.10
N LEU A 115 -5.04 10.40 19.70
CA LEU A 115 -4.11 11.35 19.08
C LEU A 115 -2.89 11.62 19.96
N ALA A 116 -3.08 11.85 21.26
CA ALA A 116 -1.98 12.08 22.19
C ALA A 116 -1.01 10.87 22.27
N VAL A 117 -1.53 9.64 22.23
CA VAL A 117 -0.70 8.42 22.22
C VAL A 117 0.05 8.27 20.90
N LEU A 118 -0.59 8.55 19.76
CA LEU A 118 0.06 8.53 18.45
C LEU A 118 1.16 9.60 18.33
N GLU A 119 0.94 10.81 18.85
CA GLU A 119 1.96 11.87 18.88
C GLU A 119 3.17 11.47 19.76
N ALA A 120 2.91 10.85 20.91
CA ALA A 120 3.99 10.34 21.75
C ALA A 120 4.79 9.23 21.06
N ALA A 121 4.10 8.33 20.35
CA ALA A 121 4.74 7.25 19.59
C ALA A 121 5.52 7.78 18.37
N HIS A 122 5.07 8.86 17.74
CA HIS A 122 5.81 9.54 16.66
C HIS A 122 7.16 10.11 17.12
N ALA A 123 7.32 10.39 18.40
CA ALA A 123 8.57 10.84 19.02
C ALA A 123 9.33 9.74 19.77
N ASP A 124 8.92 8.46 19.63
CA ASP A 124 9.55 7.34 20.35
C ASP A 124 10.97 7.03 19.83
N SER A 125 11.78 6.41 20.67
CA SER A 125 13.13 5.95 20.30
C SER A 125 13.11 4.79 19.28
N ALA A 126 12.09 3.95 19.32
CA ALA A 126 11.92 2.81 18.43
C ALA A 126 11.37 3.25 17.06
N PRO A 127 12.09 3.01 15.94
CA PRO A 127 11.65 3.43 14.62
C PRO A 127 10.35 2.75 14.17
N GLU A 128 10.08 1.52 14.59
CA GLU A 128 8.86 0.78 14.31
C GLU A 128 7.62 1.53 14.84
N LEU A 129 7.74 2.12 16.02
CA LEU A 129 6.66 2.90 16.63
C LEU A 129 6.46 4.23 15.91
N ARG A 130 7.54 4.94 15.53
CA ARG A 130 7.45 6.17 14.75
C ARG A 130 6.81 5.93 13.38
N PHE A 131 7.22 4.84 12.71
CA PHE A 131 6.64 4.41 11.43
C PHE A 131 5.14 4.15 11.57
N GLN A 132 4.75 3.31 12.53
CA GLN A 132 3.35 2.95 12.73
C GLN A 132 2.49 4.14 13.17
N ALA A 133 3.05 5.04 13.99
CA ALA A 133 2.37 6.27 14.38
C ALA A 133 2.04 7.17 13.17
N LEU A 134 2.94 7.30 12.20
CA LEU A 134 2.69 8.07 10.97
C LEU A 134 1.53 7.49 10.16
N ILE A 135 1.46 6.17 10.02
CA ILE A 135 0.35 5.48 9.34
C ILE A 135 -0.98 5.75 10.06
N ALA A 136 -0.99 5.62 11.38
CA ALA A 136 -2.20 5.88 12.16
C ALA A 136 -2.61 7.37 12.13
N LEU A 137 -1.65 8.30 12.22
CA LEU A 137 -1.89 9.75 12.12
C LEU A 137 -2.42 10.16 10.74
N ASN A 138 -2.07 9.45 9.68
CA ASN A 138 -2.64 9.67 8.34
C ASN A 138 -4.16 9.47 8.30
N ARG A 139 -4.68 8.60 9.15
CA ARG A 139 -6.13 8.36 9.28
C ARG A 139 -6.81 9.33 10.23
N VAL A 140 -6.20 9.55 11.41
CA VAL A 140 -6.81 10.28 12.53
C VAL A 140 -6.63 11.79 12.41
N ALA A 141 -5.49 12.27 11.91
CA ALA A 141 -5.09 13.69 11.93
C ALA A 141 -4.62 14.18 10.55
N ARG A 142 -5.33 13.82 9.50
CA ARG A 142 -4.98 14.07 8.10
C ARG A 142 -4.61 15.52 7.81
N GLU A 143 -5.42 16.47 8.26
CA GLU A 143 -5.22 17.90 7.97
C GLU A 143 -3.86 18.44 8.46
N SER A 144 -3.35 17.90 9.55
CA SER A 144 -2.08 18.34 10.15
C SER A 144 -0.90 17.41 9.82
N LEU A 145 -1.13 16.33 9.08
CA LEU A 145 -0.13 15.31 8.78
C LEU A 145 1.08 15.88 8.03
N LEU A 146 0.86 16.67 6.97
CA LEU A 146 1.95 17.18 6.12
C LEU A 146 3.02 17.96 6.90
N SER A 147 2.64 18.63 7.99
CA SER A 147 3.61 19.30 8.86
C SER A 147 4.51 18.32 9.61
N ARG A 148 3.98 17.18 10.07
CA ARG A 148 4.74 16.12 10.75
C ARG A 148 5.66 15.39 9.79
N LEU A 149 5.25 15.23 8.53
CA LEU A 149 6.07 14.57 7.50
C LEU A 149 7.34 15.34 7.18
N VAL A 150 7.38 16.66 7.41
CA VAL A 150 8.62 17.45 7.31
C VAL A 150 9.68 16.95 8.29
N ASP A 151 9.30 16.67 9.54
CA ASP A 151 10.21 16.16 10.54
C ASP A 151 10.54 14.68 10.32
N ALA A 152 9.54 13.87 10.02
CA ALA A 152 9.73 12.44 9.68
C ALA A 152 10.64 12.23 8.46
N SER A 153 10.67 13.16 7.50
CA SER A 153 11.60 13.14 6.35
C SER A 153 13.08 13.30 6.73
N ARG A 154 13.38 13.61 7.99
CA ARG A 154 14.73 13.74 8.56
C ARG A 154 15.10 12.60 9.50
N ASP A 155 14.24 11.62 9.64
CA ASP A 155 14.44 10.52 10.57
C ASP A 155 15.76 9.78 10.30
N LEU A 156 16.37 9.25 11.36
CA LEU A 156 17.57 8.44 11.24
C LEU A 156 17.29 7.13 10.53
N ASP A 157 16.09 6.58 10.71
CA ASP A 157 15.66 5.35 10.09
C ASP A 157 15.14 5.59 8.66
N ALA A 158 15.58 4.74 7.73
CA ALA A 158 15.23 4.88 6.32
C ALA A 158 13.77 4.53 6.01
N GLU A 159 13.16 3.60 6.75
CA GLU A 159 11.76 3.22 6.55
C GLU A 159 10.83 4.34 7.01
N VAL A 160 11.18 5.04 8.10
CA VAL A 160 10.44 6.22 8.56
C VAL A 160 10.56 7.37 7.55
N ARG A 161 11.75 7.62 6.97
CA ARG A 161 11.88 8.61 5.90
C ARG A 161 11.09 8.23 4.64
N GLN A 162 11.13 6.96 4.24
CA GLN A 162 10.39 6.46 3.08
C GLN A 162 8.89 6.65 3.26
N ILE A 163 8.32 6.18 4.39
CA ILE A 163 6.88 6.30 4.63
C ILE A 163 6.43 7.75 4.68
N ALA A 164 7.27 8.68 5.16
CA ALA A 164 6.93 10.09 5.14
C ALA A 164 6.67 10.62 3.72
N TYR A 165 7.48 10.24 2.73
CA TYR A 165 7.25 10.64 1.33
C TYR A 165 6.08 9.91 0.70
N ARG A 166 5.84 8.63 1.04
CA ARG A 166 4.69 7.87 0.54
C ARG A 166 3.36 8.44 1.06
N LEU A 167 3.28 8.78 2.33
CA LEU A 167 2.09 9.42 2.90
C LEU A 167 1.89 10.84 2.33
N ALA A 168 2.96 11.58 2.05
CA ALA A 168 2.86 12.87 1.37
C ALA A 168 2.34 12.72 -0.06
N GLU A 169 2.77 11.70 -0.80
CA GLU A 169 2.26 11.36 -2.12
C GLU A 169 0.75 11.07 -2.06
N GLU A 170 0.31 10.24 -1.13
CA GLU A 170 -1.10 9.91 -0.92
C GLU A 170 -1.94 11.16 -0.64
N GLN A 171 -1.44 12.07 0.22
CA GLN A 171 -2.14 13.33 0.51
C GLN A 171 -2.30 14.21 -0.74
N VAL A 172 -1.27 14.29 -1.57
CA VAL A 172 -1.31 15.07 -2.82
C VAL A 172 -2.23 14.41 -3.85
N GLU A 173 -2.08 13.11 -4.10
CA GLU A 173 -2.74 12.40 -5.19
C GLU A 173 -4.21 12.13 -4.89
N THR A 174 -4.51 11.65 -3.68
CA THR A 174 -5.85 11.20 -3.31
C THR A 174 -6.71 12.34 -2.77
N HIS A 175 -6.09 13.27 -2.05
CA HIS A 175 -6.80 14.33 -1.34
C HIS A 175 -6.57 15.73 -1.93
N GLY A 176 -5.77 15.84 -2.99
CA GLY A 176 -5.50 17.13 -3.65
C GLY A 176 -4.76 18.13 -2.76
N ALA A 177 -4.07 17.66 -1.72
CA ALA A 177 -3.37 18.53 -0.80
C ALA A 177 -2.19 19.24 -1.48
N ALA A 178 -1.98 20.52 -1.18
CA ALA A 178 -0.79 21.24 -1.65
C ALA A 178 0.45 20.78 -0.88
N LEU A 179 1.50 20.36 -1.59
CA LEU A 179 2.76 19.96 -0.97
C LEU A 179 3.45 21.19 -0.35
N PRO A 180 3.69 21.23 0.98
CA PRO A 180 4.40 22.34 1.63
C PRO A 180 5.82 22.50 1.08
N GLU A 181 6.25 23.74 0.85
CA GLU A 181 7.59 24.01 0.32
C GLU A 181 8.74 23.40 1.15
N PRO A 182 8.69 23.40 2.51
CA PRO A 182 9.71 22.70 3.29
C PRO A 182 9.80 21.20 2.97
N LEU A 183 8.67 20.51 2.78
CA LEU A 183 8.67 19.09 2.45
C LEU A 183 9.14 18.85 0.99
N ARG A 184 8.78 19.74 0.06
CA ARG A 184 9.30 19.72 -1.32
C ARG A 184 10.82 19.84 -1.35
N GLN A 185 11.39 20.78 -0.59
CA GLN A 185 12.86 20.93 -0.49
C GLN A 185 13.52 19.69 0.13
N ARG A 186 12.89 19.08 1.14
CA ARG A 186 13.35 17.82 1.71
C ARG A 186 13.33 16.68 0.70
N ALA A 187 12.25 16.56 -0.09
CA ALA A 187 12.17 15.57 -1.15
C ALA A 187 13.26 15.73 -2.21
N ARG A 188 13.55 16.98 -2.63
CA ARG A 188 14.69 17.24 -3.55
C ARG A 188 16.03 16.84 -2.95
N ALA A 189 16.26 17.10 -1.66
CA ALA A 189 17.48 16.66 -0.98
C ALA A 189 17.57 15.13 -0.88
N ALA A 190 16.43 14.47 -0.63
CA ALA A 190 16.32 13.02 -0.50
C ALA A 190 16.54 12.24 -1.82
N LEU A 191 16.59 12.89 -2.97
CA LEU A 191 17.06 12.27 -4.22
C LEU A 191 18.51 11.76 -4.14
N ARG A 192 19.25 12.14 -3.11
CA ARG A 192 20.63 11.71 -2.81
C ARG A 192 20.71 10.92 -1.50
N ASP A 193 19.59 10.43 -0.98
CA ASP A 193 19.57 9.62 0.24
C ASP A 193 20.36 8.31 0.02
N ASP A 194 20.99 7.79 1.06
CA ASP A 194 21.76 6.54 0.97
C ASP A 194 20.85 5.35 0.66
N ALA A 195 19.58 5.37 1.12
CA ALA A 195 18.60 4.32 0.91
C ALA A 195 17.86 4.48 -0.45
N PRO A 196 17.94 3.48 -1.36
CA PRO A 196 17.27 3.54 -2.67
C PRO A 196 15.76 3.74 -2.59
N ASN A 197 15.10 3.12 -1.61
CA ASN A 197 13.66 3.24 -1.40
C ASN A 197 13.25 4.68 -1.04
N VAL A 198 14.08 5.38 -0.26
CA VAL A 198 13.85 6.79 0.10
C VAL A 198 14.02 7.68 -1.13
N ARG A 199 15.09 7.46 -1.92
CA ARG A 199 15.30 8.20 -3.19
C ARG A 199 14.10 8.08 -4.10
N LEU A 200 13.61 6.85 -4.30
CA LEU A 200 12.47 6.58 -5.19
C LEU A 200 11.18 7.21 -4.65
N ALA A 201 10.86 7.05 -3.36
CA ALA A 201 9.65 7.64 -2.77
C ALA A 201 9.64 9.17 -2.92
N ALA A 202 10.80 9.83 -2.70
CA ALA A 202 10.96 11.26 -2.92
C ALA A 202 10.79 11.66 -4.40
N ALA A 203 11.36 10.86 -5.33
CA ALA A 203 11.25 11.10 -6.77
C ALA A 203 9.80 10.96 -7.26
N ILE A 204 9.06 9.97 -6.76
CA ILE A 204 7.64 9.76 -7.07
C ILE A 204 6.81 10.96 -6.57
N LEU A 205 6.97 11.35 -5.30
CA LEU A 205 6.28 12.52 -4.74
C LEU A 205 6.52 13.79 -5.57
N LEU A 206 7.78 14.06 -5.96
CA LEU A 206 8.12 15.21 -6.78
C LEU A 206 7.47 15.14 -8.16
N ALA A 207 7.44 13.97 -8.77
CA ALA A 207 6.76 13.73 -10.04
C ALA A 207 5.25 14.05 -9.97
N ARG A 208 4.57 13.62 -8.90
CA ARG A 208 3.14 13.90 -8.67
C ARG A 208 2.81 15.40 -8.55
N VAL A 209 3.76 16.21 -8.10
CA VAL A 209 3.60 17.66 -8.03
C VAL A 209 4.19 18.40 -9.25
N GLY A 210 4.48 17.68 -10.33
CA GLY A 210 5.00 18.25 -11.58
C GLY A 210 6.48 18.68 -11.52
N ASP A 211 7.24 18.23 -10.53
CA ASP A 211 8.67 18.49 -10.39
C ASP A 211 9.49 17.31 -10.96
N GLY A 212 10.07 17.53 -12.14
CA GLY A 212 10.82 16.48 -12.86
C GLY A 212 12.23 16.20 -12.37
N CYS A 213 12.71 16.84 -11.28
CA CYS A 213 14.11 16.69 -10.85
C CYS A 213 14.49 15.28 -10.37
N GLY A 214 13.49 14.39 -10.10
CA GLY A 214 13.68 12.99 -9.76
C GLY A 214 13.84 12.02 -10.94
N ALA A 215 13.84 12.49 -12.18
CA ALA A 215 13.84 11.65 -13.38
C ALA A 215 15.02 10.67 -13.45
N ASP A 216 16.21 11.08 -13.03
CA ASP A 216 17.39 10.20 -13.03
C ASP A 216 17.25 9.05 -12.04
N VAL A 217 16.69 9.29 -10.85
CA VAL A 217 16.42 8.25 -9.83
C VAL A 217 15.42 7.23 -10.39
N ILE A 218 14.33 7.69 -10.99
CA ILE A 218 13.32 6.83 -11.62
C ILE A 218 13.97 5.97 -12.72
N LYS A 219 14.78 6.57 -13.58
CA LYS A 219 15.52 5.87 -14.63
C LYS A 219 16.46 4.79 -14.07
N ASP A 220 17.24 5.10 -13.04
CA ASP A 220 18.19 4.18 -12.44
C ASP A 220 17.50 2.94 -11.83
N VAL A 221 16.28 3.10 -11.26
CA VAL A 221 15.44 1.97 -10.83
C VAL A 221 15.00 1.12 -12.04
N VAL A 222 14.53 1.75 -13.12
CA VAL A 222 14.10 1.03 -14.33
C VAL A 222 15.25 0.29 -14.99
N GLU A 223 16.45 0.86 -14.96
CA GLU A 223 17.70 0.25 -15.44
C GLU A 223 18.26 -0.82 -14.47
N ARG A 224 17.67 -0.98 -13.28
CA ARG A 224 18.11 -1.86 -12.19
C ARG A 224 19.52 -1.55 -11.67
N LYS A 225 19.96 -0.30 -11.78
CA LYS A 225 21.14 0.22 -11.10
C LYS A 225 20.86 0.40 -9.62
N ASP A 226 19.70 0.97 -9.30
CA ASP A 226 19.14 1.01 -7.95
C ASP A 226 18.14 -0.15 -7.78
N ARG A 227 18.35 -0.94 -6.73
CA ARG A 227 17.43 -2.02 -6.37
C ARG A 227 16.49 -1.51 -5.27
N VAL A 228 15.20 -1.55 -5.56
CA VAL A 228 14.13 -1.25 -4.60
C VAL A 228 13.53 -2.53 -4.03
N ALA A 229 12.93 -2.44 -2.84
CA ALA A 229 12.50 -3.62 -2.09
C ALA A 229 11.23 -4.25 -2.67
N SER A 230 10.33 -3.47 -3.25
CA SER A 230 9.04 -3.96 -3.74
C SER A 230 8.92 -3.95 -5.26
N LEU A 231 8.15 -4.91 -5.77
CA LEU A 231 7.79 -4.96 -7.20
C LEU A 231 6.87 -3.79 -7.59
N GLU A 232 6.07 -3.32 -6.65
CA GLU A 232 5.16 -2.18 -6.82
C GLU A 232 5.92 -0.88 -7.02
N ASP A 233 7.00 -0.67 -6.28
CA ASP A 233 7.88 0.49 -6.46
C ASP A 233 8.57 0.47 -7.83
N GLU A 234 9.02 -0.71 -8.27
CA GLU A 234 9.61 -0.89 -9.60
C GLU A 234 8.58 -0.63 -10.71
N GLN A 235 7.32 -1.06 -10.50
CA GLN A 235 6.20 -0.77 -11.39
C GLN A 235 5.92 0.73 -11.49
N ALA A 236 5.81 1.42 -10.36
CA ALA A 236 5.58 2.86 -10.31
C ALA A 236 6.69 3.63 -11.07
N ALA A 237 7.96 3.25 -10.89
CA ALA A 237 9.06 3.85 -11.62
C ALA A 237 8.94 3.65 -13.15
N ILE A 238 8.53 2.46 -13.61
CA ILE A 238 8.30 2.18 -15.04
C ILE A 238 7.16 3.04 -15.58
N GLU A 239 6.05 3.14 -14.88
CA GLU A 239 4.88 3.92 -15.32
C GLU A 239 5.22 5.41 -15.41
N LEU A 240 5.93 5.95 -14.41
CA LEU A 240 6.39 7.33 -14.38
C LEU A 240 7.35 7.67 -15.52
N CYS A 241 8.17 6.73 -16.02
CA CYS A 241 8.98 6.96 -17.20
C CYS A 241 8.14 7.35 -18.42
N GLY A 242 6.98 6.73 -18.59
CA GLY A 242 6.05 7.09 -19.66
C GLY A 242 5.31 8.41 -19.40
N GLU A 243 4.95 8.69 -18.15
CA GLU A 243 4.22 9.91 -17.74
C GLU A 243 5.09 11.17 -17.85
N LEU A 244 6.32 11.09 -17.38
CA LEU A 244 7.27 12.18 -17.40
C LEU A 244 8.07 12.27 -18.70
N ALA A 245 7.77 11.43 -19.69
CA ALA A 245 8.46 11.35 -20.97
C ALA A 245 9.99 11.17 -20.84
N ILE A 246 10.44 10.33 -19.90
CA ILE A 246 11.88 10.03 -19.69
C ILE A 246 12.41 9.17 -20.84
N SER A 247 12.76 9.80 -21.94
CA SER A 247 13.17 9.12 -23.19
C SER A 247 14.44 8.29 -23.03
N ASP A 248 15.34 8.69 -22.15
CA ASP A 248 16.60 8.00 -21.89
C ASP A 248 16.43 6.61 -21.26
N ALA A 249 15.27 6.35 -20.62
CA ALA A 249 14.91 5.02 -20.10
C ALA A 249 14.47 4.04 -21.21
N ARG A 250 14.24 4.50 -22.45
CA ARG A 250 13.73 3.69 -23.58
C ARG A 250 14.49 2.37 -23.79
N PRO A 251 15.85 2.32 -23.81
CA PRO A 251 16.56 1.05 -23.99
C PRO A 251 16.29 0.03 -22.88
N ALA A 252 16.17 0.48 -21.63
CA ALA A 252 15.85 -0.39 -20.49
C ALA A 252 14.39 -0.86 -20.56
N LEU A 253 13.45 0.03 -20.83
CA LEU A 253 12.04 -0.29 -21.05
C LEU A 253 11.86 -1.31 -22.18
N THR A 254 12.59 -1.17 -23.30
CA THR A 254 12.53 -2.12 -24.43
C THR A 254 13.00 -3.51 -24.02
N ARG A 255 14.12 -3.60 -23.28
CA ARG A 255 14.59 -4.90 -22.75
C ARG A 255 13.54 -5.54 -21.82
N ARG A 256 12.86 -4.76 -20.98
CA ARG A 256 11.82 -5.24 -20.06
C ARG A 256 10.53 -5.64 -20.78
N ALA A 257 10.12 -4.86 -21.77
CA ALA A 257 8.89 -5.08 -22.54
C ALA A 257 8.96 -6.32 -23.44
N PHE A 258 10.12 -6.60 -24.05
CA PHE A 258 10.27 -7.58 -25.12
C PHE A 258 11.41 -8.57 -24.90
N GLY A 259 12.31 -8.33 -23.96
CA GLY A 259 13.42 -9.21 -23.63
C GLY A 259 13.00 -10.44 -22.82
N PHE A 260 13.93 -11.39 -22.75
CA PHE A 260 13.81 -12.54 -21.85
C PHE A 260 14.74 -12.35 -20.67
N PHE A 261 14.25 -12.67 -19.47
CA PHE A 261 15.03 -12.73 -18.25
C PHE A 261 15.33 -14.20 -17.95
N GLY A 262 16.41 -14.72 -18.49
CA GLY A 262 16.68 -16.16 -18.52
C GLY A 262 15.62 -16.87 -19.38
N LEU A 263 14.85 -17.80 -18.77
CA LEU A 263 13.75 -18.51 -19.43
C LEU A 263 12.39 -17.81 -19.33
N PHE A 264 12.29 -16.71 -18.58
CA PHE A 264 11.03 -16.04 -18.28
C PHE A 264 11.00 -14.61 -18.84
N ARG A 265 9.79 -14.11 -19.08
CA ARG A 265 9.55 -12.68 -19.37
C ARG A 265 9.59 -11.87 -18.08
N ASP A 266 9.95 -10.59 -18.16
CA ASP A 266 9.85 -9.67 -17.05
C ASP A 266 8.38 -9.61 -16.55
N PRO A 267 8.11 -9.77 -15.24
CA PRO A 267 6.76 -9.68 -14.70
C PRO A 267 6.09 -8.33 -14.98
N LEU A 268 6.90 -7.26 -15.13
CA LEU A 268 6.44 -5.90 -15.45
C LEU A 268 6.47 -5.58 -16.95
N ALA A 269 6.57 -6.59 -17.83
CA ALA A 269 6.65 -6.38 -19.28
C ALA A 269 5.45 -5.58 -19.85
N TRP A 270 4.26 -5.75 -19.30
CA TRP A 270 3.10 -4.97 -19.75
C TRP A 270 3.18 -3.49 -19.34
N HIS A 271 3.64 -3.18 -18.13
CA HIS A 271 3.88 -1.82 -17.67
C HIS A 271 4.96 -1.13 -18.51
N ALA A 272 6.04 -1.85 -18.85
CA ALA A 272 7.07 -1.35 -19.73
C ALA A 272 6.55 -1.05 -21.15
N ARG A 273 5.62 -1.87 -21.69
CA ARG A 273 4.96 -1.58 -22.99
C ARG A 273 4.09 -0.33 -22.89
N VAL A 274 3.34 -0.14 -21.80
CA VAL A 274 2.55 1.07 -21.57
C VAL A 274 3.44 2.31 -21.57
N ALA A 275 4.55 2.28 -20.79
CA ALA A 275 5.50 3.38 -20.74
C ALA A 275 6.11 3.69 -22.13
N LEU A 276 6.53 2.67 -22.88
CA LEU A 276 7.04 2.81 -24.24
C LEU A 276 6.01 3.38 -25.21
N ALA A 277 4.75 2.92 -25.12
CA ALA A 277 3.67 3.43 -25.97
C ALA A 277 3.39 4.92 -25.69
N ARG A 278 3.42 5.35 -24.42
CA ARG A 278 3.36 6.77 -24.05
C ARG A 278 4.55 7.58 -24.59
N LEU A 279 5.74 6.97 -24.67
CA LEU A 279 6.90 7.54 -25.31
C LEU A 279 6.83 7.54 -26.84
N GLY A 280 5.76 7.05 -27.46
CA GLY A 280 5.57 7.02 -28.91
C GLY A 280 6.20 5.80 -29.60
N ASP A 281 6.50 4.73 -28.90
CA ASP A 281 7.08 3.51 -29.48
C ASP A 281 6.02 2.68 -30.23
N GLU A 282 6.16 2.59 -31.54
CA GLU A 282 5.19 1.91 -32.41
C GLU A 282 5.16 0.38 -32.20
N GLN A 283 6.28 -0.24 -31.81
CA GLN A 283 6.33 -1.68 -31.50
C GLN A 283 5.50 -1.99 -30.25
N ALA A 284 5.60 -1.13 -29.23
CA ALA A 284 4.83 -1.26 -28.01
C ALA A 284 3.34 -1.03 -28.24
N LYS A 285 2.97 0.01 -28.98
CA LYS A 285 1.56 0.25 -29.37
C LYS A 285 0.97 -0.94 -30.12
N ALA A 286 1.68 -1.42 -31.14
CA ALA A 286 1.24 -2.60 -31.91
C ALA A 286 1.15 -3.87 -31.05
N ALA A 287 2.03 -4.05 -30.05
CA ALA A 287 1.97 -5.18 -29.15
C ALA A 287 0.74 -5.12 -28.23
N ILE A 288 0.40 -3.95 -27.72
CA ILE A 288 -0.82 -3.75 -26.90
C ILE A 288 -2.06 -4.01 -27.75
N LEU A 289 -2.17 -3.43 -28.94
CA LEU A 289 -3.33 -3.63 -29.83
C LEU A 289 -3.50 -5.10 -30.24
N ARG A 290 -2.42 -5.84 -30.55
CA ARG A 290 -2.49 -7.29 -30.79
C ARG A 290 -2.98 -8.06 -29.57
N GLY A 291 -2.62 -7.61 -28.37
CA GLY A 291 -3.08 -8.22 -27.12
C GLY A 291 -4.60 -8.18 -26.94
N LEU A 292 -5.30 -7.20 -27.53
CA LEU A 292 -6.78 -7.12 -27.51
C LEU A 292 -7.43 -8.30 -28.25
N ALA A 293 -6.71 -8.98 -29.14
CA ALA A 293 -7.16 -10.20 -29.84
C ALA A 293 -6.53 -11.47 -29.26
N ALA A 294 -5.96 -11.45 -28.06
CA ALA A 294 -5.35 -12.63 -27.43
C ALA A 294 -6.36 -13.76 -27.22
N PHE A 295 -5.86 -15.00 -27.14
CA PHE A 295 -6.70 -16.20 -27.07
C PHE A 295 -7.48 -16.30 -25.75
N THR A 296 -6.87 -15.96 -24.60
CA THR A 296 -7.52 -16.05 -23.29
C THR A 296 -8.19 -14.74 -22.89
N ARG A 297 -9.27 -14.84 -22.10
CA ARG A 297 -9.97 -13.68 -21.53
C ARG A 297 -9.03 -12.82 -20.69
N ASP A 298 -8.23 -13.43 -19.81
CA ASP A 298 -7.30 -12.72 -18.91
C ASP A 298 -6.24 -11.94 -19.69
N ALA A 299 -5.66 -12.54 -20.74
CA ALA A 299 -4.68 -11.84 -21.58
C ALA A 299 -5.30 -10.64 -22.31
N ARG A 300 -6.56 -10.73 -22.74
CA ARG A 300 -7.29 -9.59 -23.32
C ARG A 300 -7.57 -8.52 -22.28
N THR A 301 -8.02 -8.90 -21.08
CA THR A 301 -8.27 -7.97 -19.98
C THR A 301 -7.00 -7.17 -19.63
N ILE A 302 -5.83 -7.82 -19.53
CA ILE A 302 -4.56 -7.13 -19.33
C ILE A 302 -4.25 -6.15 -20.48
N ALA A 303 -4.50 -6.55 -21.73
CA ALA A 303 -4.28 -5.69 -22.89
C ALA A 303 -5.26 -4.50 -22.93
N VAL A 304 -6.49 -4.67 -22.47
CA VAL A 304 -7.50 -3.60 -22.31
C VAL A 304 -7.00 -2.55 -21.32
N ALA A 305 -6.59 -2.96 -20.11
CA ALA A 305 -6.02 -2.07 -19.11
C ALA A 305 -4.78 -1.35 -19.66
N ALA A 306 -3.90 -2.08 -20.35
CA ALA A 306 -2.72 -1.48 -20.98
C ALA A 306 -3.06 -0.44 -22.06
N ALA A 307 -4.12 -0.68 -22.86
CA ALA A 307 -4.55 0.26 -23.90
C ALA A 307 -5.12 1.56 -23.31
N GLY A 308 -5.90 1.48 -22.23
CA GLY A 308 -6.38 2.64 -21.48
C GLY A 308 -5.21 3.45 -20.92
N ARG A 309 -4.39 2.84 -20.08
CA ARG A 309 -3.22 3.47 -19.47
C ARG A 309 -2.24 4.05 -20.48
N ALA A 310 -2.04 3.40 -21.64
CA ALA A 310 -1.21 3.92 -22.73
C ALA A 310 -1.90 5.03 -23.54
N ARG A 311 -3.19 5.32 -23.27
CA ARG A 311 -4.02 6.30 -23.96
C ARG A 311 -4.08 6.07 -25.48
N LEU A 312 -4.18 4.80 -25.91
CA LEU A 312 -4.22 4.41 -27.32
C LEU A 312 -5.60 4.64 -27.92
N ARG A 313 -5.80 5.77 -28.60
CA ARG A 313 -7.09 6.11 -29.23
C ARG A 313 -7.57 5.08 -30.25
N GLU A 314 -6.64 4.40 -30.90
CA GLU A 314 -6.90 3.32 -31.87
C GLU A 314 -7.59 2.10 -31.23
N ALA A 315 -7.44 1.92 -29.92
CA ALA A 315 -8.11 0.83 -29.19
C ALA A 315 -9.62 1.12 -28.98
N ARG A 316 -10.06 2.39 -28.96
CA ARG A 316 -11.44 2.79 -28.62
C ARG A 316 -12.52 2.02 -29.39
N PRO A 317 -12.49 1.89 -30.74
CA PRO A 317 -13.52 1.12 -31.48
C PRO A 317 -13.52 -0.35 -31.10
N ILE A 318 -12.37 -0.94 -30.80
CA ILE A 318 -12.26 -2.36 -30.40
C ILE A 318 -12.88 -2.53 -29.00
N LEU A 319 -12.54 -1.66 -28.05
CA LEU A 319 -13.05 -1.73 -26.66
C LEU A 319 -14.57 -1.55 -26.60
N ARG A 320 -15.14 -0.63 -27.39
CA ARG A 320 -16.61 -0.44 -27.48
C ARG A 320 -17.35 -1.67 -28.00
N GLY A 321 -16.70 -2.51 -28.79
CA GLY A 321 -17.27 -3.73 -29.33
C GLY A 321 -17.03 -4.98 -28.46
N MET A 322 -16.28 -4.87 -27.36
CA MET A 322 -15.97 -6.01 -26.50
C MET A 322 -17.16 -6.46 -25.65
N THR A 323 -17.36 -7.75 -25.55
CA THR A 323 -18.37 -8.39 -24.70
C THR A 323 -17.76 -8.86 -23.38
N ALA A 324 -18.60 -9.09 -22.35
CA ALA A 324 -18.19 -9.64 -21.06
C ALA A 324 -17.51 -11.03 -21.16
N ALA A 325 -17.79 -11.79 -22.22
CA ALA A 325 -17.11 -13.06 -22.49
C ALA A 325 -15.67 -12.85 -23.02
N GLN A 326 -15.37 -11.70 -23.61
CA GLN A 326 -14.07 -11.41 -24.21
C GLN A 326 -13.10 -10.76 -23.22
N ALA A 327 -13.57 -9.83 -22.39
CA ALA A 327 -12.78 -9.16 -21.38
C ALA A 327 -13.63 -8.84 -20.16
N ASP A 328 -12.99 -8.40 -19.09
CA ASP A 328 -13.68 -7.94 -17.89
C ASP A 328 -14.40 -6.60 -18.14
N PRO A 329 -15.72 -6.50 -17.87
CA PRO A 329 -16.50 -5.30 -18.21
C PRO A 329 -16.07 -4.05 -17.45
N GLU A 330 -15.65 -4.19 -16.20
CA GLU A 330 -15.20 -3.08 -15.36
C GLU A 330 -13.90 -2.50 -15.92
N THR A 331 -12.94 -3.37 -16.23
CA THR A 331 -11.66 -2.97 -16.87
C THR A 331 -11.90 -2.30 -18.24
N VAL A 332 -12.88 -2.76 -19.01
CA VAL A 332 -13.23 -2.13 -20.31
C VAL A 332 -13.80 -0.72 -20.08
N ALA A 333 -14.67 -0.56 -19.08
CA ALA A 333 -15.26 0.75 -18.75
C ALA A 333 -14.20 1.74 -18.27
N GLU A 334 -13.29 1.32 -17.39
CA GLU A 334 -12.16 2.12 -16.92
C GLU A 334 -11.25 2.56 -18.08
N ALA A 335 -10.85 1.63 -18.95
CA ALA A 335 -10.00 1.93 -20.09
C ALA A 335 -10.67 2.92 -21.07
N LEU A 336 -11.99 2.81 -21.29
CA LEU A 336 -12.72 3.78 -22.10
C LEU A 336 -12.77 5.16 -21.45
N ALA A 337 -12.95 5.25 -20.13
CA ALA A 337 -12.92 6.50 -19.39
C ALA A 337 -11.55 7.19 -19.51
N GLU A 338 -10.45 6.45 -19.36
CA GLU A 338 -9.08 6.97 -19.54
C GLU A 338 -8.85 7.50 -20.98
N LEU A 339 -9.43 6.85 -21.99
CA LEU A 339 -9.34 7.29 -23.37
C LEU A 339 -10.21 8.52 -23.69
N GLU A 340 -11.24 8.80 -22.89
CA GLU A 340 -12.10 9.97 -23.05
C GLU A 340 -11.50 11.24 -22.42
N MET A 341 -10.68 11.09 -21.39
CA MET A 341 -9.98 12.21 -20.75
C MET A 341 -8.84 12.82 -21.61
N VAL A 342 -8.53 12.21 -22.75
CA VAL A 342 -7.50 12.72 -23.67
C VAL A 342 -8.16 13.67 -24.67
N PRO A 343 -7.80 14.97 -24.68
CA PRO A 343 -8.35 15.95 -25.62
C PRO A 343 -8.03 15.66 -27.09
#